data_f8136c3ea764c3fef242dad37db37e6a
#
_entry.id   f8136c3ea764c3fef242dad37db37e6a
#
_cell.length_a   1.000
_cell.length_b   1.000
_cell.length_c   1.000
_cell.angle_alpha   90.00
_cell.angle_beta   90.00
_cell.angle_gamma   90.00
#
_symmetry.space_group_name_H-M   'P 1'
#
loop_
_entity.id
_entity.type
_entity.pdbx_description
1 polymer ?
#
loop_
_entity_poly.entity_id
_entity_poly.type
_entity_poly.pdbx_seq_one_letter_code
_entity_poly.pdbx_strand_id
1 'polypeptide(L)'
;MAFNVRSSGSAVAGALLIASAVTGWASAASASAASLGEACCADLEDRIAELEETAARKGNRAVSLTVTGYIAKQVMFWDDGVERNAYVTDMGPTQASNFRFMGNAKIAAGWSGGYMIRIQDLSSNPMALDQFTSAAGTGPNVQMTYWYLASEELGKISVGKNAMASKSVAMFTDLSGTQVIANYVLFDGNAFFLRQGGELLKLRWGDFGYCYSQQRPWGGDCDGIVMNGVRYDSPAIAGFSMSASYGEDDDWEIAGRYQGEVGGFKVSLGAGYSVNTDELIQPPAVSFHKDSSFFQAGGYLQHLSTGLFLHAIYGAENNHGAETIRGGLIEPDAHQWYLKGGIRRQWSPLGATIVFGEYGEYIDQLSPAALNAGATGSELSRWGLGAVQEIDAATMSVWVRYRRQDVDIEGAQLDGIVAFHYLSVGSLINF
;
A
#
# COMPACT_ATOMS: atom_id res chain seq x y z
N MET A 1 5.57 -1.16 0.92
CA MET A 1 6.14 -0.03 1.69
C MET A 1 5.75 -0.20 3.14
N ALA A 2 6.66 -0.48 4.01
CA ALA A 2 6.38 -0.52 5.43
C ALA A 2 6.64 0.88 6.00
N PHE A 3 5.62 1.43 6.61
CA PHE A 3 5.78 2.65 7.38
C PHE A 3 5.91 2.27 8.84
N ASN A 4 7.07 2.52 9.38
CA ASN A 4 7.27 2.48 10.80
C ASN A 4 7.10 3.91 11.30
N VAL A 5 5.93 4.24 11.81
CA VAL A 5 5.72 5.52 12.47
C VAL A 5 6.11 5.34 13.92
N ARG A 6 7.38 5.52 14.21
CA ARG A 6 7.77 5.78 15.60
C ARG A 6 7.33 7.20 15.95
N SER A 7 6.78 7.37 17.13
CA SER A 7 6.36 8.64 17.73
C SER A 7 7.54 9.56 18.14
N SER A 8 8.71 9.35 17.66
CA SER A 8 9.83 10.24 17.77
C SER A 8 10.14 10.82 16.39
N GLY A 9 9.47 11.90 16.04
CA GLY A 9 9.82 12.90 15.06
C GLY A 9 10.75 12.52 13.90
N SER A 10 10.50 11.41 13.24
CA SER A 10 11.31 11.03 12.09
C SER A 10 10.40 10.78 10.93
N ALA A 11 10.56 11.63 9.97
CA ALA A 11 9.99 11.64 8.66
C ALA A 11 9.65 10.28 8.10
N VAL A 12 8.51 10.26 7.44
CA VAL A 12 8.15 9.28 6.44
C VAL A 12 9.31 9.11 5.47
N ALA A 13 10.02 8.02 5.64
CA ALA A 13 10.97 7.58 4.66
C ALA A 13 10.22 6.79 3.58
N GLY A 14 9.47 7.47 2.76
CA GLY A 14 9.46 7.13 1.37
C GLY A 14 10.82 7.51 0.84
N ALA A 15 11.79 6.57 0.89
CA ALA A 15 13.09 6.70 0.27
C ALA A 15 13.67 8.13 0.20
N LEU A 16 14.40 8.52 1.21
CA LEU A 16 15.61 9.32 1.15
C LEU A 16 16.10 9.53 2.57
N LEU A 17 16.82 8.56 3.11
CA LEU A 17 17.81 8.85 4.12
C LEU A 17 19.01 9.46 3.40
N ILE A 18 18.95 10.76 3.15
CA ILE A 18 20.16 11.56 2.99
C ILE A 18 20.63 11.84 4.40
N ALA A 19 21.75 11.25 4.78
CA ALA A 19 22.42 11.57 6.01
C ALA A 19 22.86 13.04 5.97
N SER A 20 22.10 13.93 6.60
CA SER A 20 22.58 15.26 6.94
C SER A 20 23.57 15.11 8.10
N ALA A 21 24.83 15.32 7.84
CA ALA A 21 25.84 15.51 8.85
C ALA A 21 25.54 16.81 9.65
N VAL A 22 24.98 16.64 10.83
CA VAL A 22 24.87 17.73 11.80
C VAL A 22 26.23 17.88 12.47
N THR A 23 26.92 18.94 12.15
CA THR A 23 28.10 19.41 12.91
C THR A 23 27.61 19.94 14.25
N GLY A 24 27.65 19.10 15.27
CA GLY A 24 27.46 19.50 16.65
C GLY A 24 28.73 20.12 17.20
N TRP A 25 28.65 21.33 17.70
CA TRP A 25 29.70 21.96 18.48
C TRP A 25 29.85 21.24 19.82
N ALA A 26 30.94 20.55 20.00
CA ALA A 26 31.28 19.96 21.27
C ALA A 26 32.05 20.99 22.13
N SER A 27 31.43 21.33 23.26
CA SER A 27 32.13 22.04 24.35
C SER A 27 33.16 21.09 24.98
N ALA A 28 34.43 21.45 24.92
CA ALA A 28 35.49 20.69 25.53
C ALA A 28 35.40 20.76 27.05
N ALA A 29 35.12 19.64 27.70
CA ALA A 29 35.46 19.40 29.09
C ALA A 29 36.68 18.48 29.09
N SER A 30 37.82 19.04 29.50
CA SER A 30 39.08 18.32 29.69
C SER A 30 38.97 17.36 30.86
N ALA A 31 38.88 16.07 30.56
CA ALA A 31 39.13 14.98 31.51
C ALA A 31 40.40 14.26 31.13
N SER A 32 41.24 14.02 32.12
CA SER A 32 42.61 13.51 32.04
C SER A 32 42.73 12.21 31.26
N ALA A 33 43.54 12.23 30.21
CA ALA A 33 43.94 11.08 29.44
C ALA A 33 45.00 10.27 30.18
N ALA A 34 44.59 9.25 30.89
CA ALA A 34 45.50 8.14 31.24
C ALA A 34 44.62 6.92 31.65
N SER A 35 44.71 5.85 30.91
CA SER A 35 44.18 4.49 31.13
C SER A 35 42.86 4.04 30.44
N LEU A 36 42.39 4.76 29.44
CA LEU A 36 41.18 4.30 28.65
C LEU A 36 41.51 3.83 27.21
N GLY A 37 42.81 3.77 26.85
CA GLY A 37 43.20 3.58 25.44
C GLY A 37 43.04 2.14 24.90
N GLU A 38 43.26 1.11 25.70
CA GLU A 38 43.29 -0.27 25.16
C GLU A 38 41.93 -0.96 25.18
N ALA A 39 41.12 -0.75 26.21
CA ALA A 39 39.78 -1.38 26.29
C ALA A 39 38.76 -0.76 25.33
N CYS A 40 38.89 0.56 25.04
CA CYS A 40 37.98 1.24 24.08
C CYS A 40 38.32 0.88 22.62
N CYS A 41 39.58 0.62 22.29
CA CYS A 41 39.97 0.18 20.96
C CYS A 41 39.56 -1.29 20.70
N ALA A 42 39.67 -2.16 21.69
CA ALA A 42 39.23 -3.55 21.59
C ALA A 42 37.70 -3.67 21.41
N ASP A 43 36.93 -2.87 22.15
CA ASP A 43 35.45 -2.83 21.97
C ASP A 43 35.02 -2.30 20.60
N LEU A 44 35.78 -1.30 20.08
CA LEU A 44 35.55 -0.79 18.72
C LEU A 44 35.98 -1.80 17.65
N GLU A 45 37.05 -2.52 17.84
CA GLU A 45 37.50 -3.56 16.92
C GLU A 45 36.52 -4.76 16.93
N ASP A 46 36.00 -5.18 18.08
CA ASP A 46 34.98 -6.21 18.19
C ASP A 46 33.65 -5.79 17.54
N ARG A 47 33.23 -4.54 17.72
CA ARG A 47 32.02 -4.00 17.05
C ARG A 47 32.21 -3.82 15.55
N ILE A 48 33.41 -3.45 15.09
CA ILE A 48 33.76 -3.43 13.68
C ILE A 48 33.76 -4.85 13.11
N ALA A 49 34.32 -5.81 13.82
CA ALA A 49 34.31 -7.21 13.42
C ALA A 49 32.89 -7.79 13.37
N GLU A 50 32.02 -7.46 14.36
CA GLU A 50 30.61 -7.86 14.37
C GLU A 50 29.82 -7.19 13.25
N LEU A 51 30.03 -5.92 12.96
CA LEU A 51 29.46 -5.21 11.82
C LEU A 51 29.98 -5.74 10.50
N GLU A 52 31.24 -6.11 10.44
CA GLU A 52 31.83 -6.74 9.26
C GLU A 52 31.39 -8.20 9.09
N GLU A 53 31.01 -8.92 10.13
CA GLU A 53 30.48 -10.28 10.05
C GLU A 53 29.02 -10.33 9.59
N THR A 54 28.23 -9.31 9.91
CA THR A 54 26.86 -9.12 9.44
C THR A 54 26.76 -8.52 8.04
N ALA A 55 27.81 -7.84 7.55
CA ALA A 55 27.87 -7.39 6.17
C ALA A 55 28.18 -8.56 5.24
N ALA A 56 27.33 -8.83 4.26
CA ALA A 56 27.53 -9.87 3.25
C ALA A 56 28.90 -9.68 2.52
N ARG A 57 29.92 -10.42 2.95
CA ARG A 57 31.33 -10.15 2.74
C ARG A 57 31.91 -10.43 1.35
N LYS A 58 31.08 -10.65 0.31
CA LYS A 58 31.60 -10.95 -1.05
C LYS A 58 31.05 -10.03 -2.15
N GLY A 59 30.51 -8.86 -1.83
CA GLY A 59 30.05 -7.87 -2.80
C GLY A 59 31.02 -6.72 -3.02
N ASN A 60 30.66 -5.81 -3.91
CA ASN A 60 31.37 -4.56 -4.13
C ASN A 60 31.29 -3.67 -2.86
N ARG A 61 32.43 -3.42 -2.22
CA ARG A 61 32.52 -2.61 -0.99
C ARG A 61 32.06 -1.15 -1.16
N ALA A 62 31.91 -0.67 -2.39
CA ALA A 62 31.44 0.67 -2.69
C ALA A 62 29.91 0.82 -2.55
N VAL A 63 29.17 -0.29 -2.52
CA VAL A 63 27.71 -0.30 -2.42
C VAL A 63 27.30 -0.88 -1.06
N SER A 64 26.56 -0.10 -0.26
CA SER A 64 25.92 -0.62 0.96
C SER A 64 24.80 -1.60 0.62
N LEU A 65 24.55 -2.57 1.49
CA LEU A 65 23.37 -3.42 1.42
C LEU A 65 22.55 -3.23 2.69
N THR A 66 21.30 -2.83 2.52
CA THR A 66 20.32 -2.75 3.61
C THR A 66 19.20 -3.74 3.33
N VAL A 67 18.87 -4.55 4.32
CA VAL A 67 17.73 -5.48 4.27
C VAL A 67 16.67 -4.97 5.23
N THR A 68 15.45 -4.77 4.73
CA THR A 68 14.28 -4.36 5.54
C THR A 68 13.05 -5.09 5.07
N GLY A 69 12.00 -5.04 5.86
CA GLY A 69 10.74 -5.64 5.48
C GLY A 69 9.76 -5.74 6.63
N TYR A 70 8.73 -6.52 6.42
CA TYR A 70 7.82 -6.93 7.48
C TYR A 70 7.16 -8.25 7.14
N ILE A 71 6.73 -8.96 8.18
CA ILE A 71 5.82 -10.08 8.10
C ILE A 71 4.47 -9.64 8.70
N ALA A 72 3.39 -9.83 7.94
CA ALA A 72 2.03 -9.53 8.38
C ALA A 72 1.11 -10.68 8.01
N LYS A 73 0.42 -11.24 8.99
CA LYS A 73 -0.56 -12.32 8.83
C LYS A 73 -1.75 -12.08 9.75
N GLN A 74 -2.92 -12.57 9.32
CA GLN A 74 -4.15 -12.48 10.12
C GLN A 74 -4.93 -13.80 10.10
N VAL A 75 -5.75 -13.99 11.12
CA VAL A 75 -6.83 -14.97 11.10
C VAL A 75 -8.11 -14.21 10.80
N MET A 76 -8.79 -14.57 9.74
CA MET A 76 -10.06 -13.99 9.28
C MET A 76 -11.19 -14.97 9.58
N PHE A 77 -12.10 -14.60 10.46
CA PHE A 77 -13.35 -15.31 10.78
C PHE A 77 -14.46 -14.70 9.93
N TRP A 78 -14.82 -15.35 8.83
CA TRP A 78 -15.81 -14.85 7.89
C TRP A 78 -17.17 -15.51 8.06
N ASP A 79 -18.21 -14.79 7.63
CA ASP A 79 -19.60 -15.22 7.63
C ASP A 79 -20.31 -14.60 6.40
N ASP A 80 -20.92 -15.43 5.55
CA ASP A 80 -21.66 -15.02 4.36
C ASP A 80 -23.18 -15.12 4.53
N GLY A 81 -23.64 -15.26 5.79
CA GLY A 81 -25.04 -15.39 6.17
C GLY A 81 -25.58 -16.83 6.12
N VAL A 82 -24.86 -17.78 5.55
CA VAL A 82 -25.22 -19.21 5.48
C VAL A 82 -24.08 -20.05 6.04
N GLU A 83 -22.86 -19.75 5.64
CA GLU A 83 -21.65 -20.44 6.05
C GLU A 83 -20.72 -19.50 6.80
N ARG A 84 -19.91 -20.06 7.69
CA ARG A 84 -18.87 -19.36 8.43
C ARG A 84 -17.67 -20.26 8.63
N ASN A 85 -16.48 -19.65 8.54
CA ASN A 85 -15.24 -20.38 8.76
C ASN A 85 -14.12 -19.41 9.20
N ALA A 86 -12.92 -19.96 9.46
CA ALA A 86 -11.74 -19.20 9.82
C ALA A 86 -10.59 -19.55 8.88
N TYR A 87 -9.97 -18.52 8.28
CA TYR A 87 -8.83 -18.69 7.39
C TYR A 87 -7.63 -17.90 7.89
N VAL A 88 -6.43 -18.44 7.70
CA VAL A 88 -5.19 -17.69 7.90
C VAL A 88 -4.83 -17.04 6.57
N THR A 89 -4.71 -15.70 6.56
CA THR A 89 -4.51 -14.94 5.32
C THR A 89 -3.33 -13.98 5.41
N ASP A 90 -2.81 -13.61 4.24
CA ASP A 90 -1.95 -12.46 4.04
C ASP A 90 -2.75 -11.14 4.09
N MET A 91 -2.07 -10.01 3.83
CA MET A 91 -2.67 -8.67 3.83
C MET A 91 -3.03 -8.15 2.43
N GLY A 92 -3.01 -9.01 1.41
CA GLY A 92 -3.26 -8.63 0.01
C GLY A 92 -2.01 -8.12 -0.74
N PRO A 93 -2.09 -7.97 -2.07
CA PRO A 93 -0.91 -7.80 -2.93
C PRO A 93 -0.05 -6.57 -2.64
N THR A 94 -0.65 -5.44 -2.27
CA THR A 94 0.10 -4.20 -1.98
C THR A 94 0.64 -4.17 -0.56
N GLN A 95 0.01 -4.90 0.35
CA GLN A 95 0.32 -4.97 1.77
C GLN A 95 0.91 -6.32 2.21
N ALA A 96 1.31 -7.16 1.26
CA ALA A 96 1.88 -8.47 1.54
C ALA A 96 3.18 -8.39 2.33
N SER A 97 3.43 -9.43 3.13
CA SER A 97 4.73 -9.65 3.77
C SER A 97 5.84 -9.53 2.73
N ASN A 98 6.93 -8.84 3.05
CA ASN A 98 7.96 -8.57 2.06
C ASN A 98 9.34 -8.37 2.64
N PHE A 99 10.34 -8.68 1.81
CA PHE A 99 11.75 -8.38 2.01
C PHE A 99 12.20 -7.37 0.96
N ARG A 100 12.98 -6.39 1.37
CA ARG A 100 13.60 -5.38 0.48
C ARG A 100 15.09 -5.42 0.65
N PHE A 101 15.77 -5.57 -0.46
CA PHE A 101 17.21 -5.45 -0.59
C PHE A 101 17.51 -4.13 -1.28
N MET A 102 18.15 -3.23 -0.57
CA MET A 102 18.46 -1.88 -1.07
C MET A 102 19.96 -1.67 -1.05
N GLY A 103 20.51 -1.30 -2.18
CA GLY A 103 21.91 -0.88 -2.29
C GLY A 103 22.00 0.61 -2.58
N ASN A 104 22.99 1.27 -1.97
CA ASN A 104 23.32 2.68 -2.23
C ASN A 104 24.82 2.89 -2.28
N ALA A 105 25.26 3.69 -3.23
CA ALA A 105 26.65 4.13 -3.36
C ALA A 105 26.71 5.64 -3.63
N LYS A 106 27.62 6.32 -2.96
CA LYS A 106 27.92 7.71 -3.28
C LYS A 106 28.75 7.80 -4.55
N ILE A 107 28.31 8.59 -5.53
CA ILE A 107 28.98 8.80 -6.81
C ILE A 107 29.88 10.05 -6.74
N ALA A 108 29.30 11.15 -6.25
CA ALA A 108 29.96 12.43 -6.09
C ALA A 108 29.28 13.22 -4.95
N ALA A 109 29.71 14.45 -4.67
CA ALA A 109 29.03 15.33 -3.74
C ALA A 109 27.59 15.59 -4.25
N GLY A 110 26.58 15.33 -3.39
CA GLY A 110 25.17 15.49 -3.73
C GLY A 110 24.60 14.44 -4.71
N TRP A 111 25.40 13.44 -5.16
CA TRP A 111 24.96 12.41 -6.09
C TRP A 111 25.15 11.00 -5.54
N SER A 112 24.12 10.18 -5.66
CA SER A 112 24.14 8.77 -5.30
C SER A 112 23.46 7.91 -6.37
N GLY A 113 23.84 6.64 -6.44
CA GLY A 113 23.19 5.63 -7.27
C GLY A 113 22.92 4.39 -6.46
N GLY A 114 21.89 3.65 -6.82
CA GLY A 114 21.54 2.45 -6.08
C GLY A 114 20.54 1.58 -6.80
N TYR A 115 20.06 0.57 -6.07
CA TYR A 115 19.05 -0.37 -6.55
C TYR A 115 18.10 -0.76 -5.44
N MET A 116 16.98 -1.31 -5.83
CA MET A 116 16.02 -1.94 -4.93
C MET A 116 15.44 -3.21 -5.54
N ILE A 117 15.38 -4.26 -4.74
CA ILE A 117 14.65 -5.50 -5.05
C ILE A 117 13.67 -5.72 -3.90
N ARG A 118 12.38 -5.86 -4.23
CA ARG A 118 11.33 -6.22 -3.27
C ARG A 118 10.76 -7.58 -3.65
N ILE A 119 10.86 -8.51 -2.71
CA ILE A 119 10.23 -9.83 -2.80
C ILE A 119 9.04 -9.82 -1.84
N GLN A 120 7.87 -10.23 -2.31
CA GLN A 120 6.65 -10.36 -1.50
C GLN A 120 6.20 -11.80 -1.40
N ASP A 121 5.57 -12.16 -0.29
CA ASP A 121 4.87 -13.42 -0.07
C ASP A 121 3.36 -13.22 -0.16
N LEU A 122 2.72 -13.99 -1.05
CA LEU A 122 1.28 -14.03 -1.27
C LEU A 122 0.78 -15.48 -1.17
N SER A 123 1.33 -16.27 -0.27
CA SER A 123 1.00 -17.70 -0.12
C SER A 123 -0.46 -17.94 0.28
N SER A 124 -1.12 -16.94 0.88
CA SER A 124 -2.56 -16.98 1.21
C SER A 124 -3.19 -15.61 0.93
N ASN A 125 -3.36 -15.31 -0.36
CA ASN A 125 -3.89 -14.03 -0.84
C ASN A 125 -5.38 -13.86 -0.49
N PRO A 126 -5.78 -12.92 0.37
CA PRO A 126 -7.16 -12.74 0.78
C PRO A 126 -8.11 -12.36 -0.36
N MET A 127 -7.59 -11.84 -1.47
CA MET A 127 -8.39 -11.55 -2.67
C MET A 127 -8.79 -12.81 -3.45
N ALA A 128 -8.14 -13.95 -3.21
CA ALA A 128 -8.35 -15.19 -3.96
C ALA A 128 -8.97 -16.31 -3.12
N LEU A 129 -9.33 -16.04 -1.88
CA LEU A 129 -10.01 -16.98 -0.99
C LEU A 129 -11.52 -16.84 -1.14
N ASP A 130 -12.22 -17.98 -1.11
CA ASP A 130 -13.67 -18.05 -1.19
C ASP A 130 -14.23 -19.16 -0.28
N GLN A 131 -15.53 -19.45 -0.35
CA GLN A 131 -16.20 -20.49 0.46
C GLN A 131 -15.58 -21.88 0.29
N PHE A 132 -14.92 -22.15 -0.84
CA PHE A 132 -14.38 -23.46 -1.22
C PHE A 132 -12.85 -23.51 -1.13
N THR A 133 -12.21 -22.35 -1.10
CA THR A 133 -10.76 -22.18 -1.22
C THR A 133 -10.20 -21.47 0.00
N SER A 134 -9.70 -22.23 0.96
CA SER A 134 -9.13 -21.71 2.22
C SER A 134 -7.66 -21.28 2.10
N ALA A 135 -6.98 -21.68 1.01
CA ALA A 135 -5.60 -21.31 0.74
C ALA A 135 -5.43 -21.12 -0.78
N ALA A 136 -5.13 -19.91 -1.19
CA ALA A 136 -4.86 -19.59 -2.58
C ALA A 136 -3.83 -18.48 -2.64
N GLY A 137 -2.89 -18.62 -3.54
CA GLY A 137 -1.86 -17.61 -3.71
C GLY A 137 -0.69 -18.10 -4.54
N THR A 138 0.26 -17.22 -4.70
CA THR A 138 1.55 -17.51 -5.30
C THR A 138 2.62 -17.47 -4.23
N GLY A 139 3.61 -18.33 -4.33
CA GLY A 139 4.80 -18.25 -3.50
C GLY A 139 5.54 -16.93 -3.66
N PRO A 140 6.70 -16.77 -3.02
CA PRO A 140 7.48 -15.55 -3.10
C PRO A 140 7.72 -15.12 -4.54
N ASN A 141 7.46 -13.84 -4.85
CA ASN A 141 7.68 -13.28 -6.18
C ASN A 141 8.35 -11.91 -6.10
N VAL A 142 9.07 -11.54 -7.16
CA VAL A 142 9.70 -10.24 -7.27
C VAL A 142 8.65 -9.21 -7.67
N GLN A 143 8.26 -8.38 -6.71
CA GLN A 143 7.31 -7.31 -6.94
C GLN A 143 7.94 -6.10 -7.62
N MET A 144 9.14 -5.68 -7.17
CA MET A 144 9.87 -4.54 -7.72
C MET A 144 11.34 -4.89 -7.89
N THR A 145 11.93 -4.39 -8.96
CA THR A 145 13.37 -4.45 -9.20
C THR A 145 13.76 -3.29 -10.12
N TYR A 146 14.54 -2.36 -9.59
CA TYR A 146 14.98 -1.18 -10.34
C TYR A 146 16.29 -0.64 -9.81
N TRP A 147 17.00 0.10 -10.66
CA TRP A 147 18.10 0.96 -10.25
C TRP A 147 17.67 2.43 -10.25
N TYR A 148 18.43 3.27 -9.57
CA TYR A 148 18.18 4.69 -9.54
C TYR A 148 19.46 5.52 -9.52
N LEU A 149 19.34 6.77 -10.00
CA LEU A 149 20.29 7.86 -9.84
C LEU A 149 19.58 8.99 -9.11
N ALA A 150 20.19 9.48 -8.04
CA ALA A 150 19.61 10.53 -7.20
C ALA A 150 20.58 11.69 -7.01
N SER A 151 20.04 12.90 -7.07
CA SER A 151 20.69 14.16 -6.72
C SER A 151 19.91 14.85 -5.61
N GLU A 152 20.60 15.43 -4.64
CA GLU A 152 19.98 16.20 -3.57
C GLU A 152 19.21 17.42 -4.09
N GLU A 153 19.66 18.03 -5.17
CA GLU A 153 19.08 19.24 -5.76
C GLU A 153 18.06 18.92 -6.88
N LEU A 154 18.31 17.87 -7.68
CA LEU A 154 17.56 17.59 -8.89
C LEU A 154 16.53 16.44 -8.71
N GLY A 155 16.54 15.74 -7.57
CA GLY A 155 15.66 14.62 -7.32
C GLY A 155 16.21 13.28 -7.81
N LYS A 156 15.31 12.33 -8.13
CA LYS A 156 15.69 10.94 -8.38
C LYS A 156 15.03 10.42 -9.66
N ILE A 157 15.80 9.77 -10.52
CA ILE A 157 15.33 8.97 -11.65
C ILE A 157 15.51 7.49 -11.29
N SER A 158 14.47 6.69 -11.52
CA SER A 158 14.48 5.24 -11.31
C SER A 158 14.07 4.54 -12.62
N VAL A 159 14.72 3.42 -12.92
CA VAL A 159 14.47 2.65 -14.14
C VAL A 159 14.37 1.17 -13.80
N GLY A 160 13.33 0.51 -14.28
CA GLY A 160 13.03 -0.90 -14.06
C GLY A 160 11.61 -1.13 -13.58
N LYS A 161 11.33 -2.31 -13.06
CA LYS A 161 10.03 -2.66 -12.49
C LYS A 161 9.82 -1.91 -11.16
N ASN A 162 9.03 -0.86 -11.19
CA ASN A 162 8.84 0.06 -10.07
C ASN A 162 7.35 0.41 -9.89
N ALA A 163 7.00 0.92 -8.72
CA ALA A 163 5.71 1.58 -8.52
C ALA A 163 5.65 2.85 -9.38
N MET A 164 4.63 2.99 -10.21
CA MET A 164 4.42 4.18 -11.01
C MET A 164 4.08 5.41 -10.13
N ALA A 165 4.06 6.60 -10.68
CA ALA A 165 4.04 7.85 -9.91
C ALA A 165 2.80 8.01 -9.03
N SER A 166 1.62 7.65 -9.53
CA SER A 166 0.35 7.78 -8.81
C SER A 166 0.08 6.61 -7.86
N LYS A 167 0.84 5.50 -7.99
CA LYS A 167 0.56 4.29 -7.22
C LYS A 167 0.37 4.56 -5.74
N SER A 168 -0.84 4.29 -5.26
CA SER A 168 -1.26 4.40 -3.86
C SER A 168 -1.02 5.79 -3.25
N VAL A 169 -0.99 6.86 -4.06
CA VAL A 169 -0.70 8.21 -3.57
C VAL A 169 -1.75 8.67 -2.56
N ALA A 170 -3.02 8.35 -2.79
CA ALA A 170 -4.12 8.67 -1.87
C ALA A 170 -4.03 7.82 -0.59
N MET A 171 -3.83 6.50 -0.73
CA MET A 171 -3.73 5.58 0.41
C MET A 171 -2.56 5.91 1.34
N PHE A 172 -1.42 6.34 0.78
CA PHE A 172 -0.22 6.65 1.57
C PHE A 172 -0.28 8.00 2.29
N THR A 173 -1.35 8.76 2.14
CA THR A 173 -1.58 9.93 3.01
C THR A 173 -1.93 9.51 4.44
N ASP A 174 -2.37 8.28 4.67
CA ASP A 174 -2.71 7.75 6.00
C ASP A 174 -1.49 7.65 6.92
N LEU A 175 -1.45 8.46 7.95
CA LEU A 175 -0.41 8.48 8.98
C LEU A 175 -0.91 7.95 10.33
N SER A 176 -2.08 7.32 10.38
CA SER A 176 -2.70 6.83 11.61
C SER A 176 -1.96 5.63 12.23
N GLY A 177 -1.18 4.88 11.43
CA GLY A 177 -0.58 3.60 11.83
C GLY A 177 -1.48 2.38 11.54
N THR A 178 -2.62 2.59 10.87
CA THR A 178 -3.58 1.52 10.54
C THR A 178 -3.61 1.17 9.05
N GLN A 179 -2.81 1.82 8.23
CA GLN A 179 -2.84 1.74 6.76
C GLN A 179 -2.75 0.30 6.21
N VAL A 180 -1.96 -0.58 6.83
CA VAL A 180 -1.82 -1.97 6.38
C VAL A 180 -3.10 -2.78 6.57
N ILE A 181 -3.85 -2.49 7.62
CA ILE A 181 -5.03 -3.26 8.02
C ILE A 181 -6.35 -2.58 7.67
N ALA A 182 -6.34 -1.26 7.50
CA ALA A 182 -7.52 -0.46 7.22
C ALA A 182 -7.18 0.61 6.18
N ASN A 183 -7.54 0.33 4.95
CA ASN A 183 -7.44 1.23 3.82
C ASN A 183 -8.64 1.02 2.89
N TYR A 184 -8.79 1.88 1.88
CA TYR A 184 -9.95 1.84 1.00
C TYR A 184 -9.92 0.70 -0.02
N VAL A 185 -8.78 0.09 -0.29
CA VAL A 185 -8.68 -1.02 -1.24
C VAL A 185 -9.41 -2.26 -0.72
N LEU A 186 -10.17 -2.88 -1.60
CA LEU A 186 -10.88 -4.12 -1.29
C LEU A 186 -9.93 -5.31 -1.40
N PHE A 187 -9.21 -5.63 -0.33
CA PHE A 187 -8.29 -6.77 -0.31
C PHE A 187 -8.89 -8.06 0.25
N ASP A 188 -9.90 -7.95 1.11
CA ASP A 188 -10.45 -9.09 1.82
C ASP A 188 -11.84 -9.43 1.29
N GLY A 189 -12.07 -10.69 1.00
CA GLY A 189 -13.38 -11.19 0.63
C GLY A 189 -13.76 -11.07 -0.85
N ASN A 190 -12.87 -10.54 -1.70
CA ASN A 190 -13.17 -10.27 -3.11
C ASN A 190 -13.61 -11.49 -3.91
N ALA A 191 -12.97 -12.66 -3.70
CA ALA A 191 -13.32 -13.88 -4.42
C ALA A 191 -14.51 -14.64 -3.83
N PHE A 192 -15.01 -14.25 -2.66
CA PHE A 192 -16.21 -14.86 -2.10
C PHE A 192 -17.42 -14.63 -3.02
N PHE A 193 -18.16 -15.70 -3.26
CA PHE A 193 -19.38 -15.64 -4.06
C PHE A 193 -20.49 -14.94 -3.28
N LEU A 194 -21.31 -14.20 -3.99
CA LEU A 194 -22.51 -13.58 -3.43
C LEU A 194 -23.56 -14.65 -3.06
N ARG A 195 -24.39 -14.34 -2.07
CA ARG A 195 -25.56 -15.13 -1.72
C ARG A 195 -26.84 -14.36 -1.91
N GLN A 196 -27.85 -15.04 -2.51
CA GLN A 196 -29.20 -14.55 -2.65
C GLN A 196 -30.17 -15.64 -2.20
N GLY A 197 -31.02 -15.35 -1.22
CA GLY A 197 -31.98 -16.33 -0.70
C GLY A 197 -31.37 -17.62 -0.12
N GLY A 198 -30.10 -17.56 0.29
CA GLY A 198 -29.31 -18.68 0.80
C GLY A 198 -28.51 -19.45 -0.26
N GLU A 199 -28.76 -19.22 -1.54
CA GLU A 199 -28.03 -19.85 -2.64
C GLU A 199 -26.81 -19.03 -3.07
N LEU A 200 -25.76 -19.71 -3.54
CA LEU A 200 -24.58 -19.08 -4.11
C LEU A 200 -24.85 -18.63 -5.54
N LEU A 201 -24.51 -17.40 -5.84
CA LEU A 201 -24.50 -16.86 -7.20
C LEU A 201 -23.17 -17.19 -7.89
N LYS A 202 -23.11 -16.97 -9.22
CA LYS A 202 -21.86 -17.04 -9.98
C LYS A 202 -21.05 -15.73 -9.93
N LEU A 203 -21.57 -14.73 -9.24
CA LEU A 203 -20.93 -13.43 -9.04
C LEU A 203 -20.23 -13.37 -7.69
N ARG A 204 -19.19 -12.59 -7.61
CA ARG A 204 -18.32 -12.42 -6.45
C ARG A 204 -18.35 -10.99 -5.96
N TRP A 205 -17.96 -10.76 -4.73
CA TRP A 205 -17.83 -9.40 -4.18
C TRP A 205 -16.91 -8.52 -5.02
N GLY A 206 -15.79 -9.07 -5.52
CA GLY A 206 -14.86 -8.35 -6.38
C GLY A 206 -15.39 -8.00 -7.76
N ASP A 207 -16.55 -8.54 -8.18
CA ASP A 207 -17.20 -8.14 -9.42
C ASP A 207 -17.85 -6.76 -9.33
N PHE A 208 -17.99 -6.23 -8.12
CA PHE A 208 -18.55 -4.92 -7.79
C PHE A 208 -17.53 -3.95 -7.15
N GLY A 209 -16.27 -4.30 -7.19
CA GLY A 209 -15.12 -3.48 -6.84
C GLY A 209 -14.02 -3.62 -7.88
N TYR A 210 -14.39 -3.71 -9.14
CA TYR A 210 -13.48 -3.97 -10.25
C TYR A 210 -12.95 -2.67 -10.83
N CYS A 211 -11.64 -2.66 -11.14
CA CYS A 211 -11.01 -1.53 -11.83
C CYS A 211 -10.34 -2.00 -13.11
N TYR A 212 -10.74 -1.39 -14.20
CA TYR A 212 -10.24 -1.73 -15.53
C TYR A 212 -8.80 -1.28 -15.75
N SER A 213 -8.43 -0.13 -15.22
CA SER A 213 -7.06 0.39 -15.30
C SER A 213 -6.01 -0.58 -14.72
N GLN A 214 -6.41 -1.54 -13.91
CA GLN A 214 -5.50 -2.49 -13.24
C GLN A 214 -5.64 -3.94 -13.70
N GLN A 215 -6.63 -4.28 -14.53
CA GLN A 215 -6.89 -5.62 -15.08
C GLN A 215 -6.80 -6.76 -14.05
N ARG A 216 -7.23 -6.53 -12.83
CA ARG A 216 -7.11 -7.54 -11.78
C ARG A 216 -8.42 -8.31 -11.62
N PRO A 217 -8.38 -9.66 -11.70
CA PRO A 217 -9.56 -10.46 -11.39
C PRO A 217 -9.96 -10.25 -9.91
N TRP A 218 -11.26 -10.28 -9.65
CA TRP A 218 -11.88 -10.23 -8.32
C TRP A 218 -11.71 -8.90 -7.57
N GLY A 219 -11.86 -7.81 -8.27
CA GLY A 219 -11.76 -6.47 -7.72
C GLY A 219 -10.37 -5.88 -7.79
N GLY A 220 -10.30 -4.60 -7.72
CA GLY A 220 -9.13 -3.85 -8.02
C GLY A 220 -8.51 -3.12 -6.87
N ASP A 221 -7.21 -3.05 -6.96
CA ASP A 221 -6.41 -1.99 -6.41
C ASP A 221 -6.33 -0.93 -7.50
N CYS A 222 -7.30 0.00 -7.53
CA CYS A 222 -7.37 1.07 -8.52
C CYS A 222 -6.23 2.09 -8.37
N ASP A 223 -5.36 1.90 -7.39
CA ASP A 223 -4.37 2.86 -6.93
C ASP A 223 -3.12 3.01 -7.79
N GLY A 224 -3.07 2.41 -8.94
CA GLY A 224 -1.88 2.41 -9.78
C GLY A 224 -1.09 1.10 -9.68
N ILE A 225 -0.20 0.92 -10.62
CA ILE A 225 0.47 -0.34 -10.89
C ILE A 225 1.95 -0.34 -10.55
N VAL A 226 2.51 -1.54 -10.56
CA VAL A 226 3.96 -1.78 -10.59
C VAL A 226 4.28 -2.38 -11.93
N MET A 227 5.02 -1.64 -12.77
CA MET A 227 5.42 -2.05 -14.11
C MET A 227 6.85 -1.65 -14.41
N ASN A 228 7.38 -2.13 -15.54
CA ASN A 228 8.66 -1.63 -16.05
C ASN A 228 8.44 -0.22 -16.61
N GLY A 229 9.32 0.69 -16.24
CA GLY A 229 9.19 2.07 -16.66
C GLY A 229 10.30 2.96 -16.13
N VAL A 230 10.16 4.23 -16.42
CA VAL A 230 10.98 5.30 -15.91
C VAL A 230 10.14 6.16 -14.98
N ARG A 231 10.67 6.45 -13.81
CA ARG A 231 10.01 7.33 -12.83
C ARG A 231 10.97 8.40 -12.36
N TYR A 232 10.48 9.63 -12.32
CA TYR A 232 11.13 10.77 -11.70
C TYR A 232 10.41 11.14 -10.40
N ASP A 233 11.17 11.42 -9.35
CA ASP A 233 10.70 11.99 -8.08
C ASP A 233 11.47 13.29 -7.81
N SER A 234 10.75 14.41 -7.63
CA SER A 234 11.37 15.70 -7.26
C SER A 234 11.94 15.68 -5.84
N PRO A 235 12.84 16.59 -5.51
CA PRO A 235 13.14 16.89 -4.12
C PRO A 235 11.89 17.38 -3.39
N ALA A 236 11.86 17.20 -2.06
CA ALA A 236 10.81 17.80 -1.23
C ALA A 236 11.15 19.25 -0.91
N ILE A 237 10.26 20.18 -1.25
CA ILE A 237 10.41 21.62 -1.00
C ILE A 237 9.25 22.07 -0.11
N ALA A 238 9.54 22.51 1.10
CA ALA A 238 8.55 22.96 2.09
C ALA A 238 7.42 21.93 2.31
N GLY A 239 7.75 20.63 2.28
CA GLY A 239 6.80 19.52 2.44
C GLY A 239 6.12 19.07 1.15
N PHE A 240 6.27 19.78 0.04
CA PHE A 240 5.73 19.39 -1.26
C PHE A 240 6.72 18.56 -2.07
N SER A 241 6.23 17.55 -2.77
CA SER A 241 6.99 16.77 -3.74
C SER A 241 6.09 16.34 -4.90
N MET A 242 6.68 16.12 -6.06
CA MET A 242 6.01 15.64 -7.27
C MET A 242 6.69 14.40 -7.81
N SER A 243 5.95 13.59 -8.52
CA SER A 243 6.46 12.44 -9.26
C SER A 243 5.80 12.36 -10.61
N ALA A 244 6.54 11.88 -11.61
CA ALA A 244 6.02 11.53 -12.93
C ALA A 244 6.62 10.19 -13.35
N SER A 245 5.88 9.40 -14.11
CA SER A 245 6.35 8.13 -14.66
C SER A 245 5.79 7.87 -16.05
N TYR A 246 6.55 7.09 -16.80
CA TYR A 246 6.15 6.52 -18.08
C TYR A 246 6.51 5.03 -18.06
N GLY A 247 5.51 4.20 -18.25
CA GLY A 247 5.62 2.74 -18.19
C GLY A 247 5.52 2.09 -19.56
N GLU A 248 5.51 0.74 -19.55
CA GLU A 248 5.22 -0.06 -20.73
C GLU A 248 3.79 0.24 -21.22
N ASP A 249 3.56 0.08 -22.52
CA ASP A 249 2.25 0.21 -23.18
C ASP A 249 1.56 1.57 -22.95
N ASP A 250 2.35 2.64 -23.12
CA ASP A 250 1.88 4.03 -23.08
C ASP A 250 1.20 4.46 -21.76
N ASP A 251 1.42 3.74 -20.67
CA ASP A 251 1.01 4.17 -19.34
C ASP A 251 1.85 5.37 -18.88
N TRP A 252 1.18 6.46 -18.50
CA TRP A 252 1.84 7.59 -17.88
C TRP A 252 1.09 8.08 -16.65
N GLU A 253 1.85 8.52 -15.67
CA GLU A 253 1.29 8.96 -14.41
C GLU A 253 1.99 10.21 -13.86
N ILE A 254 1.21 11.03 -13.17
CA ILE A 254 1.71 12.15 -12.37
C ILE A 254 1.13 12.08 -10.95
N ALA A 255 1.88 12.58 -9.97
CA ALA A 255 1.40 12.70 -8.60
C ALA A 255 2.05 13.85 -7.86
N GLY A 256 1.27 14.49 -7.00
CA GLY A 256 1.72 15.50 -6.06
C GLY A 256 1.46 15.05 -4.62
N ARG A 257 2.34 15.44 -3.70
CA ARG A 257 2.24 15.09 -2.27
C ARG A 257 2.63 16.28 -1.42
N TYR A 258 1.98 16.40 -0.29
CA TYR A 258 2.34 17.34 0.77
C TYR A 258 2.35 16.63 2.12
N GLN A 259 3.33 16.90 2.94
CA GLN A 259 3.35 16.46 4.33
C GLN A 259 3.98 17.54 5.21
N GLY A 260 3.33 17.86 6.33
CA GLY A 260 3.81 18.87 7.26
C GLY A 260 3.00 18.92 8.54
N GLU A 261 3.41 19.81 9.43
CA GLU A 261 2.69 20.16 10.65
C GLU A 261 2.32 21.64 10.63
N VAL A 262 1.06 21.93 10.81
CA VAL A 262 0.51 23.29 10.77
C VAL A 262 -0.48 23.48 11.90
N GLY A 263 -0.26 24.49 12.75
CA GLY A 263 -1.21 24.89 13.79
C GLY A 263 -1.57 23.80 14.80
N GLY A 264 -0.64 22.87 15.10
CA GLY A 264 -0.90 21.75 16.01
C GLY A 264 -1.57 20.53 15.32
N PHE A 265 -1.67 20.56 13.99
CA PHE A 265 -2.15 19.46 13.19
C PHE A 265 -1.04 18.85 12.35
N LYS A 266 -0.99 17.52 12.30
CA LYS A 266 -0.22 16.77 11.32
C LYS A 266 -1.08 16.59 10.08
N VAL A 267 -0.55 16.99 8.91
CA VAL A 267 -1.26 17.00 7.63
C VAL A 267 -0.48 16.17 6.63
N SER A 268 -1.18 15.33 5.86
CA SER A 268 -0.64 14.64 4.70
C SER A 268 -1.68 14.67 3.58
N LEU A 269 -1.30 15.15 2.41
CA LEU A 269 -2.15 15.25 1.23
C LEU A 269 -1.47 14.55 0.06
N GLY A 270 -2.23 13.97 -0.82
CA GLY A 270 -1.73 13.36 -2.04
C GLY A 270 -2.80 13.34 -3.11
N ALA A 271 -2.40 13.61 -4.34
CA ALA A 271 -3.25 13.43 -5.51
C ALA A 271 -2.43 12.87 -6.66
N GLY A 272 -3.06 12.07 -7.51
CA GLY A 272 -2.42 11.45 -8.66
C GLY A 272 -3.41 11.21 -9.79
N TYR A 273 -2.86 11.13 -10.98
CA TYR A 273 -3.60 10.84 -12.19
C TYR A 273 -2.78 9.88 -13.05
N SER A 274 -3.42 8.86 -13.55
CA SER A 274 -2.85 7.87 -14.47
C SER A 274 -3.70 7.76 -15.74
N VAL A 275 -3.04 7.45 -16.84
CA VAL A 275 -3.68 7.14 -18.13
C VAL A 275 -3.05 5.86 -18.63
N ASN A 276 -3.89 4.91 -19.02
CA ASN A 276 -3.51 3.64 -19.62
C ASN A 276 -4.26 3.50 -20.96
N THR A 277 -3.50 3.29 -22.04
CA THR A 277 -4.02 3.17 -23.41
C THR A 277 -3.66 1.85 -24.07
N ASP A 278 -3.76 0.79 -23.30
CA ASP A 278 -3.33 -0.55 -23.69
C ASP A 278 -4.21 -1.18 -24.76
N GLU A 279 -3.60 -1.74 -25.81
CA GLU A 279 -4.24 -2.64 -26.77
C GLU A 279 -4.00 -4.10 -26.37
N LEU A 280 -5.02 -4.77 -25.86
CA LEU A 280 -4.94 -6.20 -25.61
C LEU A 280 -5.38 -7.01 -26.82
N ILE A 281 -4.44 -7.70 -27.46
CA ILE A 281 -4.71 -8.67 -28.52
C ILE A 281 -4.83 -10.05 -27.86
N GLN A 282 -6.06 -10.57 -27.72
CA GLN A 282 -6.26 -11.97 -27.34
C GLN A 282 -6.69 -12.83 -28.55
N PRO A 283 -6.06 -14.01 -28.78
CA PRO A 283 -6.55 -14.96 -29.78
C PRO A 283 -7.87 -15.62 -29.38
N PRO A 284 -8.81 -15.84 -30.32
CA PRO A 284 -8.74 -15.46 -31.72
C PRO A 284 -9.23 -14.05 -31.97
N ALA A 285 -8.33 -13.22 -32.42
CA ALA A 285 -8.52 -11.93 -33.09
C ALA A 285 -9.64 -11.00 -32.59
N VAL A 286 -9.66 -10.68 -31.31
CA VAL A 286 -10.43 -9.54 -30.79
C VAL A 286 -9.43 -8.59 -30.15
N SER A 287 -9.22 -7.43 -30.76
CA SER A 287 -8.48 -6.34 -30.14
C SER A 287 -9.40 -5.69 -29.11
N PHE A 288 -8.91 -5.53 -27.92
CA PHE A 288 -9.49 -4.69 -26.90
C PHE A 288 -8.64 -3.43 -26.81
N HIS A 289 -9.21 -2.29 -27.07
CA HIS A 289 -8.62 -1.03 -26.67
C HIS A 289 -9.03 -0.82 -25.22
N LYS A 290 -8.05 -0.65 -24.36
CA LYS A 290 -8.26 -0.21 -23.00
C LYS A 290 -7.74 1.20 -22.90
N ASP A 291 -8.64 2.15 -23.08
CA ASP A 291 -8.38 3.57 -22.87
C ASP A 291 -9.10 3.98 -21.60
N SER A 292 -8.35 4.05 -20.52
CA SER A 292 -8.88 4.42 -19.21
C SER A 292 -7.96 5.38 -18.48
N SER A 293 -8.53 6.23 -17.67
CA SER A 293 -7.80 7.09 -16.75
C SER A 293 -8.31 6.93 -15.32
N PHE A 294 -7.44 7.13 -14.36
CA PHE A 294 -7.79 7.10 -12.95
C PHE A 294 -7.25 8.31 -12.21
N PHE A 295 -8.16 9.06 -11.60
CA PHE A 295 -7.83 10.13 -10.67
C PHE A 295 -7.97 9.61 -9.23
N GLN A 296 -7.03 9.94 -8.37
CA GLN A 296 -7.12 9.69 -6.94
C GLN A 296 -6.62 10.88 -6.13
N ALA A 297 -7.28 11.13 -5.01
CA ALA A 297 -6.85 12.12 -4.03
C ALA A 297 -7.10 11.61 -2.61
N GLY A 298 -6.19 11.89 -1.71
CA GLY A 298 -6.30 11.53 -0.30
C GLY A 298 -5.79 12.64 0.62
N GLY A 299 -6.37 12.68 1.82
CA GLY A 299 -5.96 13.63 2.84
C GLY A 299 -6.08 13.05 4.24
N TYR A 300 -5.07 13.31 5.05
CA TYR A 300 -5.02 12.94 6.45
C TYR A 300 -4.78 14.17 7.32
N LEU A 301 -5.54 14.26 8.38
CA LEU A 301 -5.43 15.30 9.40
C LEU A 301 -5.43 14.66 10.78
N GLN A 302 -4.45 14.98 11.61
CA GLN A 302 -4.39 14.55 13.01
C GLN A 302 -4.13 15.74 13.92
N HIS A 303 -4.99 15.97 14.91
CA HIS A 303 -4.76 16.92 15.96
C HIS A 303 -3.78 16.33 17.00
N LEU A 304 -2.57 16.89 17.07
CA LEU A 304 -1.45 16.31 17.82
C LEU A 304 -1.74 16.19 19.33
N SER A 305 -2.42 17.18 19.93
CA SER A 305 -2.67 17.18 21.36
C SER A 305 -3.73 16.17 21.81
N THR A 306 -4.77 15.93 21.01
CA THR A 306 -5.84 14.95 21.31
C THR A 306 -5.58 13.57 20.72
N GLY A 307 -4.80 13.49 19.65
CA GLY A 307 -4.61 12.29 18.87
C GLY A 307 -5.78 11.94 17.93
N LEU A 308 -6.83 12.76 17.89
CA LEU A 308 -7.95 12.58 16.96
C LEU A 308 -7.45 12.73 15.53
N PHE A 309 -7.89 11.85 14.65
CA PHE A 309 -7.52 11.91 13.23
C PHE A 309 -8.71 11.64 12.31
N LEU A 310 -8.58 12.14 11.10
CA LEU A 310 -9.46 11.90 9.97
C LEU A 310 -8.62 11.61 8.74
N HIS A 311 -9.02 10.62 7.95
CA HIS A 311 -8.45 10.28 6.66
C HIS A 311 -9.57 10.11 5.65
N ALA A 312 -9.48 10.80 4.53
CA ALA A 312 -10.47 10.76 3.45
C ALA A 312 -9.78 10.48 2.12
N ILE A 313 -10.42 9.68 1.28
CA ILE A 313 -9.94 9.35 -0.07
C ILE A 313 -11.12 9.47 -1.04
N TYR A 314 -10.80 9.92 -2.26
CA TYR A 314 -11.66 9.87 -3.42
C TYR A 314 -10.88 9.31 -4.62
N GLY A 315 -11.52 8.48 -5.42
CA GLY A 315 -11.00 7.95 -6.67
C GLY A 315 -12.08 7.94 -7.75
N ALA A 316 -11.69 8.19 -8.98
CA ALA A 316 -12.59 8.14 -10.14
C ALA A 316 -11.89 7.52 -11.33
N GLU A 317 -12.49 6.52 -11.91
CA GLU A 317 -12.08 5.87 -13.16
C GLU A 317 -12.97 6.37 -14.29
N ASN A 318 -12.34 6.78 -15.39
CA ASN A 318 -13.04 7.11 -16.61
C ASN A 318 -12.57 6.16 -17.72
N ASN A 319 -13.53 5.43 -18.29
CA ASN A 319 -13.30 4.43 -19.32
C ASN A 319 -13.65 5.04 -20.69
N HIS A 320 -12.68 5.78 -21.27
CA HIS A 320 -12.85 6.52 -22.52
C HIS A 320 -13.07 5.58 -23.71
N GLY A 321 -14.33 5.44 -24.13
CA GLY A 321 -14.67 4.78 -25.38
C GLY A 321 -14.31 3.29 -25.39
N ALA A 322 -14.25 2.65 -24.25
CA ALA A 322 -14.15 1.20 -24.14
C ALA A 322 -15.38 0.54 -24.77
N GLU A 323 -15.52 0.73 -26.08
CA GLU A 323 -16.37 -0.14 -26.86
C GLU A 323 -15.79 -1.53 -26.79
N THR A 324 -16.50 -2.38 -26.09
CA THR A 324 -16.37 -3.81 -26.24
C THR A 324 -15.36 -4.55 -25.40
N ILE A 325 -15.75 -4.79 -24.20
CA ILE A 325 -15.54 -6.15 -23.67
C ILE A 325 -16.41 -7.09 -24.48
N ARG A 326 -15.92 -8.31 -24.78
CA ARG A 326 -16.58 -9.37 -25.54
C ARG A 326 -18.11 -9.24 -25.57
N GLY A 327 -18.67 -8.87 -26.72
CA GLY A 327 -20.13 -8.85 -26.94
C GLY A 327 -20.79 -7.48 -26.94
N GLY A 328 -20.06 -6.37 -26.97
CA GLY A 328 -20.64 -5.03 -27.05
C GLY A 328 -21.11 -4.45 -25.72
N LEU A 329 -20.60 -4.96 -24.59
CA LEU A 329 -20.82 -4.36 -23.29
C LEU A 329 -19.94 -3.10 -23.14
N ILE A 330 -20.52 -2.04 -22.65
CA ILE A 330 -19.80 -0.78 -22.36
C ILE A 330 -19.37 -0.80 -20.91
N GLU A 331 -18.09 -0.57 -20.68
CA GLU A 331 -17.55 -0.40 -19.32
C GLU A 331 -18.02 0.95 -18.76
N PRO A 332 -18.66 0.99 -17.58
CA PRO A 332 -19.08 2.24 -17.00
C PRO A 332 -17.91 3.03 -16.46
N ASP A 333 -18.06 4.36 -16.37
CA ASP A 333 -17.24 5.18 -15.51
C ASP A 333 -17.55 4.82 -14.05
N ALA A 334 -16.53 4.78 -13.23
CA ALA A 334 -16.64 4.32 -11.85
C ALA A 334 -16.02 5.32 -10.88
N HIS A 335 -16.52 5.35 -9.66
CA HIS A 335 -15.89 6.16 -8.62
C HIS A 335 -16.00 5.49 -7.25
N GLN A 336 -15.16 5.96 -6.33
CA GLN A 336 -15.13 5.48 -4.96
C GLN A 336 -14.77 6.60 -4.00
N TRP A 337 -15.25 6.49 -2.78
CA TRP A 337 -14.80 7.33 -1.69
C TRP A 337 -14.66 6.53 -0.41
N TYR A 338 -13.82 7.02 0.48
CA TYR A 338 -13.54 6.34 1.74
C TYR A 338 -13.24 7.37 2.82
N LEU A 339 -13.77 7.11 3.99
CA LEU A 339 -13.55 7.90 5.18
C LEU A 339 -13.13 7.00 6.35
N LYS A 340 -12.10 7.40 7.06
CA LYS A 340 -11.66 6.76 8.30
C LYS A 340 -11.38 7.81 9.36
N GLY A 341 -11.94 7.63 10.54
CA GLY A 341 -11.71 8.49 11.67
C GLY A 341 -11.39 7.70 12.93
N GLY A 342 -10.64 8.31 13.83
CA GLY A 342 -10.25 7.62 15.03
C GLY A 342 -9.39 8.45 15.98
N ILE A 343 -8.81 7.77 16.93
CA ILE A 343 -7.90 8.34 17.91
C ILE A 343 -6.64 7.49 18.02
N ARG A 344 -5.48 8.15 17.99
CA ARG A 344 -4.17 7.55 18.23
C ARG A 344 -3.56 8.15 19.49
N ARG A 345 -3.40 7.33 20.53
CA ARG A 345 -2.90 7.77 21.84
C ARG A 345 -2.00 6.73 22.45
N GLN A 346 -1.06 7.17 23.23
CA GLN A 346 -0.24 6.27 24.04
C GLN A 346 -0.93 5.98 25.38
N TRP A 347 -1.90 5.07 25.38
CA TRP A 347 -2.61 4.62 26.60
C TRP A 347 -1.89 3.47 27.30
N SER A 348 -0.99 2.79 26.59
CA SER A 348 -0.20 1.67 27.06
C SER A 348 1.29 2.04 27.09
N PRO A 349 2.07 1.54 28.06
CA PRO A 349 3.53 1.67 28.02
C PRO A 349 4.19 0.88 26.86
N LEU A 350 3.45 -0.01 26.19
CA LEU A 350 3.92 -0.78 25.06
C LEU A 350 4.13 0.07 23.80
N GLY A 351 3.33 1.14 23.63
CA GLY A 351 3.33 1.99 22.45
C GLY A 351 1.96 2.62 22.22
N ALA A 352 1.73 3.18 21.05
CA ALA A 352 0.47 3.82 20.73
C ALA A 352 -0.66 2.79 20.56
N THR A 353 -1.83 3.13 21.10
CA THR A 353 -3.10 2.44 20.82
C THR A 353 -3.91 3.28 19.86
N ILE A 354 -4.44 2.67 18.81
CA ILE A 354 -5.27 3.32 17.80
C ILE A 354 -6.63 2.63 17.81
N VAL A 355 -7.71 3.42 17.90
CA VAL A 355 -9.09 2.94 17.72
C VAL A 355 -9.69 3.73 16.56
N PHE A 356 -10.33 3.06 15.62
CA PHE A 356 -10.83 3.68 14.42
C PHE A 356 -12.16 3.07 13.95
N GLY A 357 -12.90 3.87 13.19
CA GLY A 357 -14.01 3.45 12.35
C GLY A 357 -13.74 3.85 10.90
N GLU A 358 -14.25 3.08 9.97
CA GLU A 358 -14.11 3.29 8.54
C GLU A 358 -15.42 3.06 7.81
N TYR A 359 -15.60 3.80 6.69
CA TYR A 359 -16.69 3.63 5.74
C TYR A 359 -16.19 3.95 4.33
N GLY A 360 -16.68 3.24 3.33
CA GLY A 360 -16.38 3.51 1.93
C GLY A 360 -17.46 2.98 1.02
N GLU A 361 -17.62 3.63 -0.12
CA GLU A 361 -18.51 3.23 -1.21
C GLU A 361 -17.74 3.13 -2.51
N TYR A 362 -18.12 2.14 -3.31
CA TYR A 362 -17.55 1.79 -4.61
C TYR A 362 -18.71 1.71 -5.58
N ILE A 363 -18.78 2.66 -6.50
CA ILE A 363 -19.93 2.91 -7.34
C ILE A 363 -19.57 2.59 -8.77
N ASP A 364 -20.41 1.75 -9.41
CA ASP A 364 -20.31 1.32 -10.81
C ASP A 364 -18.99 0.61 -11.18
N GLN A 365 -18.29 0.06 -10.18
CA GLN A 365 -17.09 -0.74 -10.40
C GLN A 365 -17.44 -2.17 -10.85
N LEU A 366 -18.08 -2.28 -12.01
CA LEU A 366 -18.63 -3.52 -12.55
C LEU A 366 -17.60 -4.30 -13.35
N SER A 367 -17.40 -5.58 -13.00
CA SER A 367 -16.58 -6.48 -13.81
C SER A 367 -17.30 -6.91 -15.09
N PRO A 368 -16.57 -7.48 -16.07
CA PRO A 368 -17.20 -8.14 -17.22
C PRO A 368 -18.20 -9.23 -16.83
N ALA A 369 -18.01 -9.92 -15.69
CA ALA A 369 -18.93 -10.93 -15.21
C ALA A 369 -20.23 -10.31 -14.71
N ALA A 370 -20.17 -9.19 -13.99
CA ALA A 370 -21.35 -8.44 -13.54
C ALA A 370 -22.16 -7.88 -14.74
N LEU A 371 -21.47 -7.26 -15.71
CA LEU A 371 -22.09 -6.76 -16.94
C LEU A 371 -22.76 -7.88 -17.74
N ASN A 372 -22.10 -9.05 -17.90
CA ASN A 372 -22.68 -10.21 -18.57
C ASN A 372 -23.88 -10.81 -17.83
N ALA A 373 -23.98 -10.63 -16.52
CA ALA A 373 -25.12 -11.01 -15.72
C ALA A 373 -26.29 -10.01 -15.83
N GLY A 374 -26.10 -8.89 -16.55
CA GLY A 374 -27.10 -7.86 -16.79
C GLY A 374 -27.09 -6.71 -15.77
N ALA A 375 -26.03 -6.58 -14.96
CA ALA A 375 -25.86 -5.42 -14.10
C ALA A 375 -25.62 -4.15 -14.95
N THR A 376 -26.31 -3.07 -14.62
CA THR A 376 -26.18 -1.76 -15.29
C THR A 376 -25.64 -0.67 -14.36
N GLY A 377 -25.62 -0.93 -13.06
CA GLY A 377 -25.08 -0.11 -12.01
C GLY A 377 -24.86 -0.90 -10.73
N SER A 378 -24.05 -0.39 -9.82
CA SER A 378 -23.88 -0.99 -8.50
C SER A 378 -23.39 0.02 -7.47
N GLU A 379 -23.78 -0.20 -6.23
CA GLU A 379 -23.24 0.48 -5.07
C GLU A 379 -22.77 -0.57 -4.06
N LEU A 380 -21.45 -0.77 -3.93
CA LEU A 380 -20.87 -1.61 -2.91
C LEU A 380 -20.44 -0.73 -1.75
N SER A 381 -21.01 -0.92 -0.59
CA SER A 381 -20.67 -0.23 0.64
C SER A 381 -19.87 -1.13 1.58
N ARG A 382 -18.91 -0.56 2.29
CA ARG A 382 -18.11 -1.25 3.31
C ARG A 382 -17.93 -0.36 4.52
N TRP A 383 -18.22 -0.89 5.69
CA TRP A 383 -17.89 -0.24 6.94
C TRP A 383 -17.13 -1.17 7.88
N GLY A 384 -16.38 -0.61 8.80
CA GLY A 384 -15.61 -1.37 9.75
C GLY A 384 -15.22 -0.59 11.00
N LEU A 385 -14.84 -1.35 12.01
CA LEU A 385 -14.28 -0.86 13.26
C LEU A 385 -13.04 -1.66 13.60
N GLY A 386 -12.06 -1.03 14.24
CA GLY A 386 -10.86 -1.74 14.63
C GLY A 386 -10.05 -1.06 15.73
N ALA A 387 -9.16 -1.85 16.30
CA ALA A 387 -8.17 -1.38 17.24
C ALA A 387 -6.81 -1.97 16.92
N VAL A 388 -5.78 -1.16 17.08
CA VAL A 388 -4.36 -1.54 16.92
C VAL A 388 -3.61 -1.17 18.18
N GLN A 389 -2.77 -2.07 18.66
CA GLN A 389 -1.77 -1.78 19.68
C GLN A 389 -0.38 -1.91 19.06
N GLU A 390 0.37 -0.83 19.06
CA GLU A 390 1.80 -0.85 18.71
C GLU A 390 2.62 -1.35 19.91
N ILE A 391 3.65 -2.12 19.63
CA ILE A 391 4.61 -2.65 20.58
C ILE A 391 5.98 -2.17 20.14
N ASP A 392 6.37 -0.97 20.61
CA ASP A 392 7.56 -0.26 20.16
C ASP A 392 8.84 -1.07 20.36
N ALA A 393 8.96 -1.78 21.48
CA ALA A 393 10.12 -2.58 21.82
C ALA A 393 10.37 -3.75 20.83
N ALA A 394 9.32 -4.21 20.13
CA ALA A 394 9.40 -5.32 19.17
C ALA A 394 9.20 -4.83 17.72
N THR A 395 9.07 -3.52 17.48
CA THR A 395 8.68 -2.96 16.18
C THR A 395 7.45 -3.66 15.57
N MET A 396 6.50 -4.02 16.43
CA MET A 396 5.36 -4.88 16.14
C MET A 396 4.05 -4.12 16.33
N SER A 397 3.02 -4.53 15.59
CA SER A 397 1.63 -4.13 15.82
C SER A 397 0.76 -5.37 15.90
N VAL A 398 -0.22 -5.36 16.79
CA VAL A 398 -1.28 -6.36 16.87
C VAL A 398 -2.62 -5.65 16.68
N TRP A 399 -3.59 -6.33 16.06
CA TRP A 399 -4.89 -5.72 15.80
C TRP A 399 -6.05 -6.69 15.94
N VAL A 400 -7.23 -6.10 16.12
CA VAL A 400 -8.53 -6.67 15.89
C VAL A 400 -9.32 -5.73 15.00
N ARG A 401 -10.03 -6.28 13.99
CA ARG A 401 -10.82 -5.50 13.04
C ARG A 401 -12.07 -6.29 12.65
N TYR A 402 -13.22 -5.61 12.65
CA TYR A 402 -14.46 -6.08 12.06
C TYR A 402 -14.77 -5.28 10.80
N ARG A 403 -15.23 -5.96 9.75
CA ARG A 403 -15.74 -5.35 8.52
C ARG A 403 -17.01 -6.03 8.07
N ARG A 404 -17.89 -5.22 7.47
CA ARG A 404 -19.08 -5.67 6.76
C ARG A 404 -19.15 -4.95 5.42
N GLN A 405 -19.56 -5.70 4.40
CA GLN A 405 -19.83 -5.18 3.05
C GLN A 405 -21.21 -5.63 2.59
N ASP A 406 -21.88 -4.70 1.93
CA ASP A 406 -23.20 -4.84 1.33
C ASP A 406 -23.12 -4.34 -0.12
N VAL A 407 -23.96 -4.86 -1.02
CA VAL A 407 -24.01 -4.41 -2.40
C VAL A 407 -25.44 -4.32 -2.88
N ASP A 408 -25.78 -3.18 -3.50
CA ASP A 408 -27.00 -2.97 -4.28
C ASP A 408 -26.63 -3.02 -5.76
N ILE A 409 -27.41 -3.76 -6.56
CA ILE A 409 -27.11 -4.03 -7.98
C ILE A 409 -28.30 -3.64 -8.82
N GLU A 410 -28.09 -2.77 -9.81
CA GLU A 410 -29.10 -2.33 -10.74
C GLU A 410 -29.09 -3.21 -12.01
N GLY A 411 -30.26 -3.38 -12.64
CA GLY A 411 -30.45 -4.02 -13.94
C GLY A 411 -30.52 -5.54 -13.93
N ALA A 412 -29.77 -6.22 -13.09
CA ALA A 412 -29.87 -7.66 -12.89
C ALA A 412 -30.97 -7.94 -11.85
N GLN A 413 -31.68 -9.10 -11.96
CA GLN A 413 -32.65 -9.52 -10.92
C GLN A 413 -31.90 -10.08 -9.68
N LEU A 414 -31.10 -9.24 -9.04
CA LEU A 414 -30.18 -9.60 -7.95
C LEU A 414 -30.54 -8.87 -6.65
N ASP A 415 -31.81 -8.75 -6.34
CA ASP A 415 -32.29 -8.12 -5.09
C ASP A 415 -32.01 -9.02 -3.88
N GLY A 416 -31.76 -8.42 -2.73
CA GLY A 416 -31.62 -9.13 -1.45
C GLY A 416 -30.33 -9.94 -1.32
N ILE A 417 -29.24 -9.42 -1.82
CA ILE A 417 -27.91 -9.98 -1.58
C ILE A 417 -27.61 -9.97 -0.08
N VAL A 418 -27.14 -11.10 0.42
CA VAL A 418 -26.75 -11.25 1.83
C VAL A 418 -25.38 -10.59 2.06
N ALA A 419 -25.31 -9.74 3.07
CA ALA A 419 -24.08 -9.08 3.44
C ALA A 419 -22.97 -10.07 3.82
N PHE A 420 -21.74 -9.76 3.43
CA PHE A 420 -20.56 -10.48 3.86
C PHE A 420 -19.88 -9.72 5.01
N HIS A 421 -19.53 -10.42 6.06
CA HIS A 421 -18.80 -9.80 7.15
C HIS A 421 -17.73 -10.71 7.74
N TYR A 422 -16.75 -10.10 8.39
CA TYR A 422 -15.67 -10.84 9.00
C TYR A 422 -15.04 -10.08 10.16
N LEU A 423 -14.54 -10.87 11.11
CA LEU A 423 -13.63 -10.41 12.17
C LEU A 423 -12.23 -10.89 11.83
N SER A 424 -11.24 -10.02 11.90
CA SER A 424 -9.84 -10.42 11.74
C SER A 424 -8.99 -10.03 12.94
N VAL A 425 -8.06 -10.91 13.30
CA VAL A 425 -7.04 -10.68 14.31
C VAL A 425 -5.68 -11.01 13.69
N GLY A 426 -4.71 -10.13 13.87
CA GLY A 426 -3.42 -10.33 13.23
C GLY A 426 -2.30 -9.55 13.86
N SER A 427 -1.12 -9.73 13.28
CA SER A 427 0.08 -9.01 13.69
C SER A 427 0.98 -8.67 12.50
N LEU A 428 1.74 -7.59 12.67
CA LEU A 428 2.79 -7.16 11.78
C LEU A 428 4.06 -6.96 12.61
N ILE A 429 5.18 -7.49 12.12
CA ILE A 429 6.51 -7.31 12.72
C ILE A 429 7.42 -6.75 11.64
N ASN A 430 8.05 -5.60 11.91
CA ASN A 430 9.05 -4.99 11.01
C ASN A 430 10.47 -5.41 11.41
N PHE A 431 11.36 -5.45 10.44
CA PHE A 431 12.79 -5.71 10.61
C PHE A 431 13.63 -4.91 9.62
#